data_206e1aaaec6b5053fa0e63c03da1cf6a
#
_entry.id   206e1aaaec6b5053fa0e63c03da1cf6a
#
_cell.length_a   1.000
_cell.length_b   1.000
_cell.length_c   1.000
_cell.angle_alpha   90.00
_cell.angle_beta   90.00
_cell.angle_gamma   90.00
#
_symmetry.space_group_name_H-M   'P 1'
#
loop_
_entity.id
_entity.type
_entity.pdbx_description
1 polymer ?
#
loop_
_entity_poly.entity_id
_entity_poly.type
_entity_poly.pdbx_seq_one_letter_code
_entity_poly.pdbx_strand_id
1 'polypeptide(L)'
;MAAETPAPVSEEPLIQVEKFNYAYGDHQVLFDVDLNMHSKDVMALIGPSGCGKSTLIRSINRINDLVESARVVSGSIKIDGVDLYAPNVDVINLRRNVGMVFQKYNPFPRSIFENAVYGLRVAGIKDRHDLEEAAERSLKSAALWDEVKDRLHEMATGLSGGQQQRLCIARAIALQPRILLMDEPCAALDPIATARIEELILQLRGQYTFVIVTHNMEQAKRIADRTAFFYKGKLIEEDDTMTIFNRPNDPLTESYITGRLA
;
A
#
# COMPACT_ATOMS: atom_id res chain seq x y z
N MET A 1 -36.98 2.44 8.31
CA MET A 1 -35.65 2.65 7.73
C MET A 1 -35.20 1.30 7.20
N ALA A 2 -35.22 1.13 5.88
CA ALA A 2 -34.78 -0.10 5.25
C ALA A 2 -33.24 -0.08 5.24
N ALA A 3 -32.60 -1.16 5.70
CA ALA A 3 -31.17 -1.35 5.60
C ALA A 3 -30.81 -1.46 4.10
N GLU A 4 -30.00 -0.56 3.60
CA GLU A 4 -29.40 -0.69 2.28
C GLU A 4 -28.54 -1.95 2.26
N THR A 5 -28.94 -2.90 1.42
CA THR A 5 -28.13 -4.07 1.08
C THR A 5 -26.87 -3.56 0.40
N PRO A 6 -25.65 -3.91 0.84
CA PRO A 6 -24.44 -3.50 0.15
C PRO A 6 -24.49 -4.00 -1.31
N ALA A 7 -24.10 -3.11 -2.23
CA ALA A 7 -24.01 -3.44 -3.63
C ALA A 7 -23.11 -4.68 -3.84
N PRO A 8 -23.42 -5.58 -4.76
CA PRO A 8 -22.58 -6.75 -5.02
C PRO A 8 -21.17 -6.28 -5.41
N VAL A 9 -20.18 -6.83 -4.72
CA VAL A 9 -18.75 -6.65 -5.07
C VAL A 9 -18.61 -7.10 -6.51
N SER A 10 -18.04 -6.28 -7.38
CA SER A 10 -17.78 -6.67 -8.77
C SER A 10 -16.97 -7.96 -8.77
N GLU A 11 -17.41 -8.99 -9.47
CA GLU A 11 -16.72 -10.28 -9.56
C GLU A 11 -15.32 -10.15 -10.19
N GLU A 12 -15.07 -9.06 -10.93
CA GLU A 12 -13.77 -8.79 -11.55
C GLU A 12 -12.80 -8.12 -10.56
N PRO A 13 -11.55 -8.63 -10.48
CA PRO A 13 -10.53 -8.06 -9.61
C PRO A 13 -10.13 -6.65 -10.09
N LEU A 14 -9.91 -5.74 -9.13
CA LEU A 14 -9.45 -4.37 -9.40
C LEU A 14 -8.01 -4.36 -9.96
N ILE A 15 -7.13 -5.16 -9.35
CA ILE A 15 -5.73 -5.33 -9.78
C ILE A 15 -5.55 -6.78 -10.21
N GLN A 16 -5.05 -6.98 -11.44
CA GLN A 16 -4.73 -8.28 -12.01
C GLN A 16 -3.24 -8.32 -12.35
N VAL A 17 -2.55 -9.28 -11.79
CA VAL A 17 -1.14 -9.58 -12.11
C VAL A 17 -1.12 -10.92 -12.83
N GLU A 18 -0.65 -10.95 -14.07
CA GLU A 18 -0.69 -12.12 -14.95
C GLU A 18 0.73 -12.49 -15.42
N LYS A 19 1.21 -13.63 -14.97
CA LYS A 19 2.55 -14.20 -15.28
C LYS A 19 3.64 -13.14 -15.29
N PHE A 20 3.59 -12.26 -14.27
CA PHE A 20 4.46 -11.10 -14.20
C PHE A 20 5.86 -11.49 -13.80
N ASN A 21 6.82 -11.14 -14.68
CA ASN A 21 8.24 -11.35 -14.53
C ASN A 21 8.96 -10.01 -14.51
N TYR A 22 9.84 -9.80 -13.55
CA TYR A 22 10.51 -8.51 -13.35
C TYR A 22 11.99 -8.66 -13.00
N ALA A 23 12.84 -7.78 -13.52
CA ALA A 23 14.28 -7.83 -13.31
C ALA A 23 14.90 -6.44 -13.09
N TYR A 24 16.04 -6.42 -12.40
CA TYR A 24 16.96 -5.30 -12.34
C TYR A 24 18.26 -5.70 -13.04
N GLY A 25 18.54 -5.12 -14.21
CA GLY A 25 19.60 -5.58 -15.09
C GLY A 25 19.42 -7.06 -15.46
N ASP A 26 20.44 -7.87 -15.17
CA ASP A 26 20.40 -9.33 -15.41
C ASP A 26 19.81 -10.14 -14.24
N HIS A 27 19.52 -9.48 -13.13
CA HIS A 27 18.96 -10.15 -11.94
C HIS A 27 17.44 -10.14 -11.96
N GLN A 28 16.84 -11.29 -12.28
CA GLN A 28 15.40 -11.46 -12.20
C GLN A 28 14.96 -11.62 -10.74
N VAL A 29 13.92 -10.90 -10.34
CA VAL A 29 13.42 -10.81 -8.96
C VAL A 29 12.03 -11.39 -8.81
N LEU A 30 11.18 -11.28 -9.84
CA LEU A 30 9.84 -11.88 -9.84
C LEU A 30 9.74 -12.89 -10.98
N PHE A 31 9.10 -14.02 -10.71
CA PHE A 31 8.97 -15.17 -11.61
C PHE A 31 7.53 -15.61 -11.69
N ASP A 32 6.90 -15.43 -12.85
CA ASP A 32 5.55 -15.89 -13.19
C ASP A 32 4.52 -15.64 -12.08
N VAL A 33 4.47 -14.40 -11.59
CA VAL A 33 3.54 -14.03 -10.53
C VAL A 33 2.14 -13.86 -11.11
N ASP A 34 1.19 -14.65 -10.61
CA ASP A 34 -0.24 -14.54 -10.87
C ASP A 34 -0.96 -14.16 -9.58
N LEU A 35 -1.61 -13.00 -9.52
CA LEU A 35 -2.27 -12.51 -8.30
C LEU A 35 -3.43 -11.58 -8.64
N ASN A 36 -4.58 -11.81 -8.01
CA ASN A 36 -5.75 -10.96 -8.14
C ASN A 36 -6.06 -10.26 -6.81
N MET A 37 -6.43 -8.97 -6.88
CA MET A 37 -6.80 -8.18 -5.71
C MET A 37 -8.12 -7.48 -5.98
N HIS A 38 -9.08 -7.66 -5.07
CA HIS A 38 -10.41 -7.11 -5.23
C HIS A 38 -10.53 -5.68 -4.67
N SER A 39 -11.52 -4.96 -5.18
CA SER A 39 -11.78 -3.60 -4.75
C SER A 39 -12.18 -3.56 -3.27
N LYS A 40 -11.59 -2.61 -2.52
CA LYS A 40 -11.86 -2.35 -1.10
C LYS A 40 -11.41 -3.44 -0.12
N ASP A 41 -10.67 -4.44 -0.61
CA ASP A 41 -10.02 -5.45 0.24
C ASP A 41 -8.67 -4.95 0.77
N VAL A 42 -8.24 -5.58 1.84
CA VAL A 42 -6.89 -5.46 2.39
C VAL A 42 -6.12 -6.74 2.06
N MET A 43 -5.19 -6.66 1.11
CA MET A 43 -4.27 -7.75 0.74
C MET A 43 -2.94 -7.60 1.48
N ALA A 44 -2.55 -8.60 2.26
CA ALA A 44 -1.21 -8.67 2.84
C ALA A 44 -0.26 -9.51 1.97
N LEU A 45 0.93 -8.99 1.69
CA LEU A 45 2.02 -9.73 1.08
C LEU A 45 3.04 -10.10 2.15
N ILE A 46 3.19 -11.39 2.44
CA ILE A 46 4.11 -11.91 3.45
C ILE A 46 5.22 -12.73 2.81
N GLY A 47 6.30 -12.96 3.52
CA GLY A 47 7.44 -13.78 3.08
C GLY A 47 8.78 -13.22 3.53
N PRO A 48 9.88 -13.97 3.38
CA PRO A 48 11.22 -13.54 3.77
C PRO A 48 11.66 -12.23 3.12
N SER A 49 12.62 -11.56 3.75
CA SER A 49 13.25 -10.36 3.16
C SER A 49 13.90 -10.70 1.82
N GLY A 50 13.77 -9.80 0.84
CA GLY A 50 14.34 -9.98 -0.50
C GLY A 50 13.57 -10.92 -1.42
N CYS A 51 12.42 -11.47 -1.04
CA CYS A 51 11.63 -12.37 -1.91
C CYS A 51 10.77 -11.68 -2.98
N GLY A 52 10.90 -10.36 -3.19
CA GLY A 52 10.26 -9.66 -4.29
C GLY A 52 9.00 -8.86 -3.97
N LYS A 53 8.43 -8.92 -2.75
CA LYS A 53 7.19 -8.22 -2.34
C LYS A 53 7.21 -6.72 -2.63
N SER A 54 8.25 -6.03 -2.17
CA SER A 54 8.40 -4.59 -2.41
C SER A 54 8.58 -4.27 -3.90
N THR A 55 9.22 -5.15 -4.66
CA THR A 55 9.33 -5.01 -6.12
C THR A 55 7.95 -5.07 -6.75
N LEU A 56 7.09 -6.03 -6.34
CA LEU A 56 5.74 -6.15 -6.89
C LEU A 56 4.90 -4.90 -6.60
N ILE A 57 4.79 -4.47 -5.34
CA ILE A 57 3.94 -3.31 -5.04
C ILE A 57 4.45 -2.03 -5.70
N ARG A 58 5.77 -1.85 -5.80
CA ARG A 58 6.39 -0.71 -6.51
C ARG A 58 6.19 -0.80 -8.02
N SER A 59 5.94 -1.97 -8.58
CA SER A 59 5.57 -2.14 -9.98
C SER A 59 4.13 -1.71 -10.26
N ILE A 60 3.20 -1.85 -9.27
CA ILE A 60 1.79 -1.44 -9.42
C ILE A 60 1.65 0.08 -9.63
N ASN A 61 2.47 0.92 -9.00
CA ASN A 61 2.47 2.37 -9.23
C ASN A 61 3.63 2.85 -10.11
N ARG A 62 4.38 1.92 -10.69
CA ARG A 62 5.49 2.18 -11.60
C ARG A 62 6.61 3.04 -11.00
N ILE A 63 6.80 3.05 -9.66
CA ILE A 63 7.90 3.80 -9.05
C ILE A 63 9.26 3.17 -9.36
N ASN A 64 9.28 1.87 -9.69
CA ASN A 64 10.47 1.17 -10.15
C ASN A 64 11.04 1.76 -11.47
N ASP A 65 10.23 2.46 -12.26
CA ASP A 65 10.70 3.16 -13.49
C ASP A 65 11.78 4.22 -13.21
N LEU A 66 11.92 4.64 -11.93
CA LEU A 66 12.99 5.54 -11.51
C LEU A 66 14.37 4.86 -11.39
N VAL A 67 14.40 3.53 -11.48
CA VAL A 67 15.62 2.72 -11.45
C VAL A 67 15.96 2.32 -12.90
N GLU A 68 17.05 2.84 -13.43
CA GLU A 68 17.42 2.67 -14.85
C GLU A 68 17.52 1.20 -15.30
N SER A 69 17.98 0.32 -14.40
CA SER A 69 18.12 -1.11 -14.70
C SER A 69 16.82 -1.91 -14.55
N ALA A 70 15.74 -1.28 -14.06
CA ALA A 70 14.49 -1.96 -13.78
C ALA A 70 13.67 -2.18 -15.06
N ARG A 71 13.15 -3.41 -15.25
CA ARG A 71 12.38 -3.74 -16.46
C ARG A 71 11.38 -4.86 -16.22
N VAL A 72 10.24 -4.77 -16.89
CA VAL A 72 9.33 -5.90 -17.08
C VAL A 72 10.00 -6.87 -18.06
N VAL A 73 10.08 -8.14 -17.69
CA VAL A 73 10.61 -9.22 -18.55
C VAL A 73 9.48 -9.80 -19.41
N SER A 74 8.34 -10.10 -18.77
CA SER A 74 7.12 -10.59 -19.44
C SER A 74 5.93 -10.48 -18.49
N GLY A 75 4.74 -10.79 -19.00
CA GLY A 75 3.49 -10.70 -18.25
C GLY A 75 2.95 -9.27 -18.17
N SER A 76 1.91 -9.07 -17.38
CA SER A 76 1.24 -7.76 -17.25
C SER A 76 0.75 -7.49 -15.83
N ILE A 77 0.58 -6.21 -15.49
CA ILE A 77 -0.21 -5.76 -14.34
C ILE A 77 -1.31 -4.85 -14.89
N LYS A 78 -2.56 -5.15 -14.58
CA LYS A 78 -3.71 -4.38 -15.00
C LYS A 78 -4.45 -3.79 -13.80
N ILE A 79 -4.98 -2.59 -13.96
CA ILE A 79 -5.96 -1.97 -13.05
C ILE A 79 -7.20 -1.64 -13.89
N ASP A 80 -8.38 -2.11 -13.46
CA ASP A 80 -9.62 -2.00 -14.25
C ASP A 80 -9.44 -2.51 -15.69
N GLY A 81 -8.69 -3.60 -15.88
CA GLY A 81 -8.41 -4.17 -17.21
C GLY A 81 -7.39 -3.41 -18.05
N VAL A 82 -6.87 -2.26 -17.59
CA VAL A 82 -5.87 -1.45 -18.31
C VAL A 82 -4.46 -1.89 -17.91
N ASP A 83 -3.67 -2.37 -18.87
CA ASP A 83 -2.26 -2.72 -18.64
C ASP A 83 -1.44 -1.49 -18.26
N LEU A 84 -0.79 -1.52 -17.10
CA LEU A 84 -0.03 -0.39 -16.55
C LEU A 84 1.23 -0.06 -17.33
N TYR A 85 1.74 -1.00 -18.11
CA TYR A 85 2.96 -0.86 -18.90
C TYR A 85 2.69 -0.62 -20.40
N ALA A 86 1.42 -0.45 -20.79
CA ALA A 86 1.08 -0.04 -22.14
C ALA A 86 1.68 1.35 -22.49
N PRO A 87 2.10 1.58 -23.76
CA PRO A 87 2.82 2.80 -24.15
C PRO A 87 2.05 4.12 -23.91
N ASN A 88 0.74 4.06 -23.84
CA ASN A 88 -0.15 5.22 -23.72
C ASN A 88 -0.64 5.49 -22.29
N VAL A 89 -0.10 4.79 -21.29
CA VAL A 89 -0.50 4.99 -19.88
C VAL A 89 0.05 6.31 -19.34
N ASP A 90 -0.84 7.15 -18.85
CA ASP A 90 -0.48 8.35 -18.09
C ASP A 90 -0.02 7.96 -16.66
N VAL A 91 1.29 7.89 -16.47
CA VAL A 91 1.91 7.51 -15.19
C VAL A 91 1.63 8.54 -14.09
N ILE A 92 1.39 9.80 -14.43
CA ILE A 92 1.04 10.84 -13.44
C ILE A 92 -0.36 10.56 -12.90
N ASN A 93 -1.30 10.29 -13.80
CA ASN A 93 -2.66 9.92 -13.40
C ASN A 93 -2.70 8.58 -12.65
N LEU A 94 -1.92 7.60 -13.08
CA LEU A 94 -1.75 6.33 -12.34
C LEU A 94 -1.34 6.60 -10.89
N ARG A 95 -0.28 7.39 -10.67
CA ARG A 95 0.24 7.69 -9.32
C ARG A 95 -0.67 8.57 -8.47
N ARG A 96 -1.63 9.28 -9.06
CA ARG A 96 -2.71 9.97 -8.32
C ARG A 96 -3.72 8.98 -7.77
N ASN A 97 -4.03 7.92 -8.53
CA ASN A 97 -5.01 6.91 -8.17
C ASN A 97 -4.43 5.76 -7.33
N VAL A 98 -3.10 5.60 -7.33
CA VAL A 98 -2.35 4.56 -6.62
C VAL A 98 -1.34 5.22 -5.69
N GLY A 99 -1.77 5.50 -4.45
CA GLY A 99 -0.93 6.09 -3.41
C GLY A 99 0.11 5.09 -2.89
N MET A 100 1.26 5.60 -2.45
CA MET A 100 2.34 4.78 -1.89
C MET A 100 2.83 5.33 -0.55
N VAL A 101 2.92 4.45 0.44
CA VAL A 101 3.53 4.69 1.76
C VAL A 101 4.74 3.79 1.90
N PHE A 102 5.90 4.38 2.17
CA PHE A 102 7.18 3.67 2.24
C PHE A 102 7.49 3.18 3.65
N GLN A 103 8.36 2.18 3.75
CA GLN A 103 8.87 1.61 5.00
C GLN A 103 9.51 2.70 5.90
N LYS A 104 10.37 3.53 5.32
CA LYS A 104 10.91 4.68 6.02
C LYS A 104 9.97 5.87 5.85
N TYR A 105 9.41 6.35 6.96
CA TYR A 105 8.66 7.59 6.95
C TYR A 105 9.56 8.72 6.39
N ASN A 106 9.02 9.44 5.43
CA ASN A 106 9.77 10.44 4.67
C ASN A 106 8.97 11.73 4.51
N PRO A 107 8.61 12.41 5.61
CA PRO A 107 8.01 13.72 5.46
C PRO A 107 9.00 14.64 4.75
N PHE A 108 8.47 15.45 3.83
CA PHE A 108 9.31 16.47 3.21
C PHE A 108 9.78 17.48 4.25
N PRO A 109 10.97 18.12 4.08
CA PRO A 109 11.45 19.19 4.94
C PRO A 109 10.64 20.47 4.75
N ARG A 110 9.36 20.39 5.08
CA ARG A 110 8.32 21.40 4.98
C ARG A 110 7.41 21.31 6.19
N SER A 111 6.47 22.24 6.31
CA SER A 111 5.48 22.20 7.38
C SER A 111 4.56 20.96 7.28
N ILE A 112 3.86 20.66 8.37
CA ILE A 112 2.85 19.59 8.43
C ILE A 112 1.77 19.84 7.36
N PHE A 113 1.26 21.07 7.27
CA PHE A 113 0.29 21.48 6.25
C PHE A 113 0.80 21.21 4.83
N GLU A 114 2.01 21.72 4.50
CA GLU A 114 2.57 21.55 3.17
C GLU A 114 2.83 20.07 2.81
N ASN A 115 3.11 19.22 3.80
CA ASN A 115 3.18 17.77 3.57
C ASN A 115 1.81 17.20 3.23
N ALA A 116 0.76 17.54 3.99
CA ALA A 116 -0.58 17.02 3.78
C ALA A 116 -1.13 17.38 2.39
N VAL A 117 -0.90 18.61 1.93
CA VAL A 117 -1.45 19.13 0.66
C VAL A 117 -0.49 18.99 -0.53
N TYR A 118 0.69 18.42 -0.34
CA TYR A 118 1.73 18.42 -1.38
C TYR A 118 1.25 17.83 -2.72
N GLY A 119 0.58 16.67 -2.66
CA GLY A 119 0.05 16.01 -3.86
C GLY A 119 -0.98 16.86 -4.60
N LEU A 120 -1.83 17.58 -3.87
CA LEU A 120 -2.85 18.48 -4.42
C LEU A 120 -2.20 19.67 -5.13
N ARG A 121 -1.15 20.25 -4.54
CA ARG A 121 -0.39 21.34 -5.18
C ARG A 121 0.28 20.89 -6.48
N VAL A 122 0.88 19.70 -6.47
CA VAL A 122 1.46 19.09 -7.68
C VAL A 122 0.36 18.81 -8.73
N ALA A 123 -0.85 18.46 -8.28
CA ALA A 123 -2.02 18.29 -9.14
C ALA A 123 -2.58 19.61 -9.69
N GLY A 124 -2.04 20.77 -9.27
CA GLY A 124 -2.43 22.10 -9.76
C GLY A 124 -3.51 22.79 -8.94
N ILE A 125 -3.94 22.22 -7.80
CA ILE A 125 -4.89 22.86 -6.89
C ILE A 125 -4.17 23.99 -6.14
N LYS A 126 -4.70 25.21 -6.27
CA LYS A 126 -4.10 26.43 -5.70
C LYS A 126 -5.03 27.15 -4.74
N ASP A 127 -6.33 26.86 -4.81
CA ASP A 127 -7.29 27.50 -3.93
C ASP A 127 -6.97 27.16 -2.47
N ARG A 128 -6.95 28.20 -1.63
CA ARG A 128 -6.53 28.07 -0.24
C ARG A 128 -7.56 27.29 0.58
N HIS A 129 -8.83 27.52 0.34
CA HIS A 129 -9.92 26.87 1.06
C HIS A 129 -9.94 25.37 0.75
N ASP A 130 -9.81 24.99 -0.54
CA ASP A 130 -9.74 23.59 -0.97
C ASP A 130 -8.57 22.86 -0.32
N LEU A 131 -7.41 23.52 -0.22
CA LEU A 131 -6.22 22.94 0.42
C LEU A 131 -6.38 22.80 1.94
N GLU A 132 -6.97 23.79 2.62
CA GLU A 132 -7.23 23.74 4.06
C GLU A 132 -8.23 22.62 4.39
N GLU A 133 -9.32 22.51 3.64
CA GLU A 133 -10.31 21.44 3.79
C GLU A 133 -9.70 20.05 3.55
N ALA A 134 -8.90 19.90 2.49
CA ALA A 134 -8.25 18.63 2.19
C ALA A 134 -7.20 18.25 3.22
N ALA A 135 -6.44 19.22 3.76
CA ALA A 135 -5.50 18.98 4.85
C ALA A 135 -6.22 18.49 6.11
N GLU A 136 -7.26 19.18 6.53
CA GLU A 136 -8.06 18.79 7.69
C GLU A 136 -8.65 17.40 7.50
N ARG A 137 -9.31 17.14 6.37
CA ARG A 137 -9.89 15.84 6.04
C ARG A 137 -8.85 14.73 6.07
N SER A 138 -7.71 14.89 5.39
CA SER A 138 -6.69 13.84 5.31
C SER A 138 -5.98 13.61 6.65
N LEU A 139 -5.72 14.66 7.43
CA LEU A 139 -5.13 14.55 8.77
C LEU A 139 -6.11 13.90 9.77
N LYS A 140 -7.43 14.19 9.67
CA LYS A 140 -8.46 13.49 10.44
C LYS A 140 -8.52 12.01 10.06
N SER A 141 -8.57 11.71 8.76
CA SER A 141 -8.57 10.33 8.27
C SER A 141 -7.32 9.55 8.67
N ALA A 142 -6.18 10.22 8.86
CA ALA A 142 -4.94 9.61 9.36
C ALA A 142 -4.83 9.61 10.90
N ALA A 143 -5.91 9.94 11.63
CA ALA A 143 -5.95 10.05 13.10
C ALA A 143 -4.81 10.92 13.67
N LEU A 144 -4.45 11.99 12.97
CA LEU A 144 -3.35 12.89 13.33
C LEU A 144 -3.82 14.30 13.66
N TRP A 145 -5.01 14.71 13.22
CA TRP A 145 -5.54 16.07 13.31
C TRP A 145 -5.45 16.66 14.72
N ASP A 146 -5.97 15.97 15.72
CA ASP A 146 -6.04 16.47 17.09
C ASP A 146 -4.66 16.69 17.73
N GLU A 147 -3.64 16.02 17.21
CA GLU A 147 -2.26 16.17 17.70
C GLU A 147 -1.51 17.34 17.02
N VAL A 148 -2.00 17.82 15.86
CA VAL A 148 -1.24 18.79 15.04
C VAL A 148 -2.02 20.02 14.61
N LYS A 149 -3.34 20.09 14.83
CA LYS A 149 -4.21 21.19 14.34
C LYS A 149 -3.74 22.60 14.75
N ASP A 150 -3.14 22.73 15.93
CA ASP A 150 -2.67 24.01 16.47
C ASP A 150 -1.23 24.35 16.04
N ARG A 151 -0.55 23.46 15.28
CA ARG A 151 0.83 23.61 14.84
C ARG A 151 1.08 23.15 13.39
N LEU A 152 0.08 23.32 12.52
CA LEU A 152 0.16 22.90 11.12
C LEU A 152 1.30 23.53 10.32
N HIS A 153 1.78 24.70 10.76
CA HIS A 153 2.88 25.41 10.11
C HIS A 153 4.28 25.06 10.66
N GLU A 154 4.35 24.22 11.70
CA GLU A 154 5.62 23.70 12.18
C GLU A 154 6.23 22.67 11.22
N MET A 155 7.55 22.50 11.31
CA MET A 155 8.29 21.54 10.50
C MET A 155 7.88 20.11 10.80
N ALA A 156 7.49 19.36 9.77
CA ALA A 156 7.07 17.97 9.90
C ALA A 156 8.16 17.03 10.43
N THR A 157 9.44 17.39 10.24
CA THR A 157 10.59 16.63 10.78
C THR A 157 10.69 16.64 12.30
N GLY A 158 10.00 17.56 12.98
CA GLY A 158 9.91 17.61 14.45
C GLY A 158 8.87 16.65 15.05
N LEU A 159 8.07 15.98 14.24
CA LEU A 159 7.09 14.99 14.68
C LEU A 159 7.77 13.69 15.14
N SER A 160 7.13 12.93 16.04
CA SER A 160 7.56 11.56 16.37
C SER A 160 7.47 10.62 15.15
N GLY A 161 8.17 9.50 15.17
CA GLY A 161 8.17 8.53 14.06
C GLY A 161 6.76 8.07 13.66
N GLY A 162 5.91 7.74 14.64
CA GLY A 162 4.52 7.36 14.38
C GLY A 162 3.67 8.51 13.83
N GLN A 163 3.91 9.75 14.28
CA GLN A 163 3.25 10.94 13.72
C GLN A 163 3.72 11.21 12.29
N GLN A 164 5.03 11.07 12.01
CA GLN A 164 5.56 11.22 10.66
C GLN A 164 4.98 10.18 9.70
N GLN A 165 4.84 8.94 10.14
CA GLN A 165 4.23 7.89 9.32
C GLN A 165 2.76 8.19 9.04
N ARG A 166 1.98 8.58 10.04
CA ARG A 166 0.58 9.00 9.84
C ARG A 166 0.47 10.24 8.94
N LEU A 167 1.42 11.16 8.99
CA LEU A 167 1.48 12.28 8.06
C LEU A 167 1.78 11.82 6.62
N CYS A 168 2.65 10.82 6.42
CA CYS A 168 2.89 10.22 5.12
C CYS A 168 1.63 9.52 4.57
N ILE A 169 0.84 8.87 5.45
CA ILE A 169 -0.45 8.31 5.08
C ILE A 169 -1.44 9.43 4.72
N ALA A 170 -1.56 10.49 5.55
CA ALA A 170 -2.40 11.66 5.26
C ALA A 170 -2.07 12.25 3.88
N ARG A 171 -0.78 12.43 3.58
CA ARG A 171 -0.30 12.91 2.29
C ARG A 171 -0.73 12.00 1.14
N ALA A 172 -0.70 10.69 1.32
CA ALA A 172 -1.10 9.73 0.29
C ALA A 172 -2.62 9.76 0.05
N ILE A 173 -3.44 9.84 1.11
CA ILE A 173 -4.91 9.82 1.00
C ILE A 173 -5.51 11.19 0.66
N ALA A 174 -4.75 12.29 0.75
CA ALA A 174 -5.25 13.64 0.42
C ALA A 174 -5.75 13.73 -1.04
N LEU A 175 -5.14 12.99 -1.95
CA LEU A 175 -5.55 12.87 -3.36
C LEU A 175 -6.77 11.95 -3.56
N GLN A 176 -7.27 11.31 -2.51
CA GLN A 176 -8.35 10.32 -2.56
C GLN A 176 -8.07 9.19 -3.58
N PRO A 177 -6.92 8.49 -3.48
CA PRO A 177 -6.60 7.41 -4.40
C PRO A 177 -7.59 6.24 -4.20
N ARG A 178 -7.73 5.38 -5.21
CA ARG A 178 -8.52 4.14 -5.08
C ARG A 178 -7.72 3.02 -4.40
N ILE A 179 -6.40 3.05 -4.54
CA ILE A 179 -5.48 2.01 -4.07
C ILE A 179 -4.41 2.66 -3.19
N LEU A 180 -4.13 2.04 -2.05
CA LEU A 180 -3.04 2.41 -1.15
C LEU A 180 -2.06 1.25 -1.01
N LEU A 181 -0.85 1.46 -1.51
CA LEU A 181 0.27 0.54 -1.39
C LEU A 181 1.07 0.92 -0.14
N MET A 182 1.37 -0.04 0.72
CA MET A 182 2.14 0.18 1.93
C MET A 182 3.30 -0.82 2.01
N ASP A 183 4.52 -0.32 1.95
CA ASP A 183 5.74 -1.14 2.04
C ASP A 183 6.24 -1.12 3.49
N GLU A 184 5.93 -2.16 4.25
CA GLU A 184 6.31 -2.33 5.67
C GLU A 184 6.00 -1.09 6.54
N PRO A 185 4.76 -0.59 6.59
CA PRO A 185 4.45 0.73 7.17
C PRO A 185 4.74 0.85 8.66
N CYS A 186 4.94 -0.26 9.37
CA CYS A 186 5.16 -0.30 10.82
C CYS A 186 6.56 -0.77 11.23
N ALA A 187 7.45 -1.12 10.29
CA ALA A 187 8.73 -1.77 10.60
C ALA A 187 9.68 -0.95 11.52
N ALA A 188 9.56 0.38 11.51
CA ALA A 188 10.40 1.29 12.29
C ALA A 188 9.66 1.96 13.46
N LEU A 189 8.49 1.41 13.85
CA LEU A 189 7.62 2.00 14.87
C LEU A 189 7.59 1.17 16.15
N ASP A 190 7.36 1.84 17.27
CA ASP A 190 7.07 1.19 18.54
C ASP A 190 5.69 0.51 18.52
N PRO A 191 5.39 -0.39 19.48
CA PRO A 191 4.11 -1.12 19.51
C PRO A 191 2.87 -0.23 19.57
N ILE A 192 2.95 0.93 20.25
CA ILE A 192 1.80 1.84 20.39
C ILE A 192 1.53 2.54 19.05
N ALA A 193 2.58 3.04 18.39
CA ALA A 193 2.46 3.63 17.06
C ALA A 193 1.99 2.61 16.02
N THR A 194 2.48 1.36 16.09
CA THR A 194 2.03 0.25 15.25
C THR A 194 0.53 -0.01 15.40
N ALA A 195 0.04 -0.13 16.65
CA ALA A 195 -1.38 -0.34 16.92
C ALA A 195 -2.26 0.78 16.33
N ARG A 196 -1.81 2.03 16.41
CA ARG A 196 -2.53 3.18 15.81
C ARG A 196 -2.59 3.10 14.29
N ILE A 197 -1.52 2.63 13.62
CA ILE A 197 -1.52 2.44 12.16
C ILE A 197 -2.45 1.29 11.77
N GLU A 198 -2.46 0.19 12.52
CA GLU A 198 -3.37 -0.94 12.28
C GLU A 198 -4.84 -0.52 12.45
N GLU A 199 -5.15 0.21 13.52
CA GLU A 199 -6.50 0.77 13.74
C GLU A 199 -6.92 1.70 12.60
N LEU A 200 -6.00 2.55 12.14
CA LEU A 200 -6.21 3.43 11.00
C LEU A 200 -6.55 2.64 9.72
N ILE A 201 -5.81 1.57 9.41
CA ILE A 201 -6.07 0.71 8.24
C ILE A 201 -7.48 0.10 8.35
N LEU A 202 -7.85 -0.39 9.54
CA LEU A 202 -9.19 -0.96 9.78
C LEU A 202 -10.30 0.09 9.63
N GLN A 203 -10.09 1.32 10.07
CA GLN A 203 -11.07 2.42 9.90
C GLN A 203 -11.24 2.83 8.42
N LEU A 204 -10.18 2.72 7.63
CA LEU A 204 -10.20 3.05 6.20
C LEU A 204 -10.58 1.85 5.31
N ARG A 205 -10.72 0.64 5.88
CA ARG A 205 -11.18 -0.56 5.19
C ARG A 205 -12.56 -0.32 4.58
N GLY A 206 -12.78 -0.84 3.37
CA GLY A 206 -14.00 -0.61 2.61
C GLY A 206 -14.09 0.76 1.91
N GLN A 207 -13.18 1.70 2.21
CA GLN A 207 -13.05 2.96 1.49
C GLN A 207 -11.94 2.89 0.43
N TYR A 208 -10.82 2.28 0.78
CA TYR A 208 -9.64 2.09 -0.09
C TYR A 208 -9.35 0.61 -0.29
N THR A 209 -8.70 0.29 -1.40
CA THR A 209 -8.06 -1.02 -1.61
C THR A 209 -6.64 -0.94 -1.08
N PHE A 210 -6.28 -1.83 -0.18
CA PHE A 210 -4.94 -1.85 0.41
C PHE A 210 -4.11 -3.01 -0.12
N VAL A 211 -2.85 -2.75 -0.43
CA VAL A 211 -1.83 -3.79 -0.65
C VAL A 211 -0.67 -3.50 0.31
N ILE A 212 -0.47 -4.38 1.28
CA ILE A 212 0.43 -4.13 2.41
C ILE A 212 1.51 -5.20 2.44
N VAL A 213 2.77 -4.81 2.28
CA VAL A 213 3.90 -5.69 2.57
C VAL A 213 4.17 -5.65 4.06
N THR A 214 4.26 -6.81 4.69
CA THR A 214 4.67 -6.93 6.08
C THR A 214 5.44 -8.23 6.32
N HIS A 215 6.41 -8.18 7.23
CA HIS A 215 7.05 -9.36 7.78
C HIS A 215 6.47 -9.77 9.15
N ASN A 216 5.51 -8.99 9.67
CA ASN A 216 4.82 -9.27 10.92
C ASN A 216 3.53 -10.05 10.63
N MET A 217 3.56 -11.36 10.91
CA MET A 217 2.44 -12.27 10.66
C MET A 217 1.20 -11.92 11.51
N GLU A 218 1.41 -11.49 12.76
CA GLU A 218 0.31 -11.10 13.63
C GLU A 218 -0.37 -9.81 13.13
N GLN A 219 0.38 -8.90 12.54
CA GLN A 219 -0.17 -7.74 11.87
C GLN A 219 -1.05 -8.16 10.69
N ALA A 220 -0.52 -9.03 9.79
CA ALA A 220 -1.30 -9.52 8.64
C ALA A 220 -2.62 -10.16 9.09
N LYS A 221 -2.60 -11.01 10.13
CA LYS A 221 -3.80 -11.64 10.70
C LYS A 221 -4.85 -10.63 11.18
N ARG A 222 -4.41 -9.50 11.77
CA ARG A 222 -5.34 -8.53 12.34
C ARG A 222 -6.00 -7.64 11.29
N ILE A 223 -5.27 -7.29 10.21
CA ILE A 223 -5.73 -6.23 9.31
C ILE A 223 -6.14 -6.71 7.92
N ALA A 224 -5.66 -7.88 7.46
CA ALA A 224 -5.86 -8.31 6.08
C ALA A 224 -7.08 -9.21 5.90
N ASP A 225 -7.78 -9.04 4.76
CA ASP A 225 -8.81 -9.94 4.28
C ASP A 225 -8.20 -11.17 3.63
N ARG A 226 -7.23 -10.94 2.76
CA ARG A 226 -6.49 -11.97 2.01
C ARG A 226 -4.99 -11.83 2.24
N THR A 227 -4.29 -12.94 2.18
CA THR A 227 -2.83 -12.98 2.38
C THR A 227 -2.18 -13.79 1.28
N ALA A 228 -1.12 -13.23 0.69
CA ALA A 228 -0.31 -13.85 -0.35
C ALA A 228 1.11 -14.10 0.19
N PHE A 229 1.56 -15.35 0.16
CA PHE A 229 2.89 -15.74 0.61
C PHE A 229 3.86 -15.81 -0.56
N PHE A 230 4.95 -15.05 -0.46
CA PHE A 230 6.02 -14.97 -1.45
C PHE A 230 7.29 -15.67 -0.95
N TYR A 231 7.92 -16.43 -1.86
CA TYR A 231 9.22 -17.04 -1.60
C TYR A 231 10.07 -17.06 -2.88
N LYS A 232 11.30 -16.56 -2.80
CA LYS A 232 12.28 -16.51 -3.91
C LYS A 232 11.69 -15.99 -5.22
N GLY A 233 10.96 -14.90 -5.16
CA GLY A 233 10.38 -14.22 -6.32
C GLY A 233 9.11 -14.82 -6.88
N LYS A 234 8.55 -15.84 -6.25
CA LYS A 234 7.33 -16.52 -6.68
C LYS A 234 6.23 -16.32 -5.65
N LEU A 235 4.98 -16.22 -6.12
CA LEU A 235 3.80 -16.42 -5.31
C LEU A 235 3.65 -17.92 -5.06
N ILE A 236 3.64 -18.33 -3.79
CA ILE A 236 3.52 -19.73 -3.39
C ILE A 236 2.06 -20.07 -3.12
N GLU A 237 1.39 -19.23 -2.35
CA GLU A 237 0.00 -19.45 -1.94
C GLU A 237 -0.69 -18.11 -1.71
N GLU A 238 -1.97 -18.02 -2.05
CA GLU A 238 -2.82 -16.87 -1.78
C GLU A 238 -4.22 -17.36 -1.44
N ASP A 239 -4.77 -16.92 -0.31
CA ASP A 239 -6.11 -17.28 0.16
C ASP A 239 -6.61 -16.27 1.20
N ASP A 240 -7.82 -16.49 1.72
CA ASP A 240 -8.29 -15.79 2.90
C ASP A 240 -7.26 -15.84 4.01
N THR A 241 -7.05 -14.72 4.69
CA THR A 241 -6.01 -14.61 5.72
C THR A 241 -6.12 -15.71 6.77
N MET A 242 -7.34 -16.03 7.22
CA MET A 242 -7.52 -17.07 8.23
C MET A 242 -7.21 -18.48 7.69
N THR A 243 -7.41 -18.73 6.41
CA THR A 243 -7.03 -19.97 5.74
C THR A 243 -5.51 -20.11 5.71
N ILE A 244 -4.80 -19.08 5.21
CA ILE A 244 -3.33 -19.05 5.14
C ILE A 244 -2.71 -19.36 6.51
N PHE A 245 -3.20 -18.75 7.59
CA PHE A 245 -2.59 -18.88 8.90
C PHE A 245 -3.01 -20.12 9.70
N ASN A 246 -4.16 -20.71 9.43
CA ASN A 246 -4.68 -21.83 10.20
C ASN A 246 -4.61 -23.18 9.46
N ARG A 247 -4.71 -23.15 8.11
CA ARG A 247 -4.80 -24.35 7.27
C ARG A 247 -4.17 -24.09 5.89
N PRO A 248 -2.90 -23.70 5.82
CA PRO A 248 -2.25 -23.50 4.53
C PRO A 248 -2.24 -24.81 3.73
N ASN A 249 -2.40 -24.69 2.42
CA ASN A 249 -2.39 -25.84 1.52
C ASN A 249 -0.97 -26.21 1.09
N ASP A 250 -0.05 -25.23 1.04
CA ASP A 250 1.33 -25.44 0.64
C ASP A 250 2.25 -25.70 1.86
N PRO A 251 3.05 -26.78 1.87
CA PRO A 251 3.96 -27.08 2.98
C PRO A 251 5.02 -26.00 3.24
N LEU A 252 5.39 -25.22 2.21
CA LEU A 252 6.34 -24.12 2.35
C LEU A 252 5.71 -22.95 3.12
N THR A 253 4.42 -22.67 2.85
CA THR A 253 3.61 -21.70 3.60
C THR A 253 3.53 -22.13 5.07
N GLU A 254 3.20 -23.41 5.34
CA GLU A 254 3.15 -23.94 6.70
C GLU A 254 4.50 -23.79 7.42
N SER A 255 5.59 -24.12 6.74
CA SER A 255 6.93 -24.01 7.29
C SER A 255 7.31 -22.56 7.63
N TYR A 256 6.90 -21.60 6.79
CA TYR A 256 7.12 -20.17 7.03
C TYR A 256 6.35 -19.66 8.24
N ILE A 257 5.05 -19.96 8.29
CA ILE A 257 4.15 -19.48 9.36
C ILE A 257 4.53 -20.05 10.72
N THR A 258 5.00 -21.30 10.75
CA THR A 258 5.44 -21.98 11.99
C THR A 258 6.88 -21.65 12.38
N GLY A 259 7.58 -20.77 11.66
CA GLY A 259 8.96 -20.38 11.93
C GLY A 259 10.00 -21.47 11.65
N ARG A 260 9.66 -22.52 10.88
CA ARG A 260 10.56 -23.60 10.47
C ARG A 260 11.33 -23.29 9.19
N LEU A 261 10.89 -22.31 8.43
CA LEU A 261 11.58 -21.85 7.24
C LEU A 261 12.62 -20.80 7.64
N ALA A 262 13.88 -21.13 7.52
CA ALA A 262 15.02 -20.25 7.79
C ALA A 262 15.44 -19.50 6.51
#